data_93cbee88ed19de320f77e0173e9b994e
#
_entry.id   93cbee88ed19de320f77e0173e9b994e
#
_cell.length_a   1.000
_cell.length_b   1.000
_cell.length_c   1.000
_cell.angle_alpha   90.00
_cell.angle_beta   90.00
_cell.angle_gamma   90.00
#
_symmetry.space_group_name_H-M   'P 1'
#
loop_
_entity.id
_entity.type
_entity.pdbx_description
1 polymer ?
#
loop_
_entity_poly.entity_id
_entity_poly.type
_entity_poly.pdbx_seq_one_letter_code
_entity_poly.pdbx_strand_id
1 'polypeptide(L)'
;KKDVDEIIVVDDSYNPTGIVTDEDILAKLSESFVNPINTTLGDIMVFPLISIREDQVLSEALEIMREKKIRKLAVLSNSNLVVGMLYLDTIMNLVKKSLIKQQKQSTLWGVIWNLGVVLQFTGVLMFIPGIVATLLNDPVVATGIYLMSVLLIVSGFFMNSYGEKQPITLRGTAILVFASFMILVLFGMIPQLFVIHFDSSDPIELFADGFFESSAGFTTGGYSLVPNPEDLPRSFTFYRGYAQFVGGLSFIYLIVTAFYSEKRVGAMKGFISGNFPNLKELFAVITIIFSIYAIIIALLLFYLGGGEILDDFALAFSALSTGGTSPDSKIFQGFTTPEYVVMIIAMILGALPFGFHYAFVRTKFLSLNLTKEVVVYLGLLAIFCIIFIFSMDVNWLDGL
;
A
#
# COMPACT_ATOMS: atom_id res chain seq x y z
N LYS A 1 18.97 -15.34 49.55
CA LYS A 1 19.23 -16.50 48.65
C LYS A 1 19.30 -15.93 47.25
N LYS A 2 20.45 -16.06 46.56
CA LYS A 2 20.50 -15.84 45.12
C LYS A 2 20.07 -17.14 44.46
N ASP A 3 19.07 -17.09 43.62
CA ASP A 3 18.75 -18.20 42.73
C ASP A 3 19.92 -18.34 41.74
N VAL A 4 20.60 -19.45 41.80
CA VAL A 4 21.73 -19.78 40.95
C VAL A 4 21.37 -21.01 40.15
N ASP A 5 21.17 -20.83 38.86
CA ASP A 5 20.73 -21.89 37.96
C ASP A 5 21.87 -22.86 37.53
N GLU A 6 23.14 -22.44 37.72
CA GLU A 6 24.31 -23.23 37.40
C GLU A 6 25.52 -22.87 38.25
N ILE A 7 26.39 -23.86 38.46
CA ILE A 7 27.65 -23.72 39.20
C ILE A 7 28.80 -24.26 38.35
N ILE A 8 29.83 -23.49 38.17
CA ILE A 8 31.04 -23.99 37.52
C ILE A 8 31.97 -24.55 38.60
N VAL A 9 32.43 -25.76 38.40
CA VAL A 9 33.35 -26.47 39.27
C VAL A 9 34.75 -26.21 38.77
N VAL A 10 35.66 -25.86 39.71
CA VAL A 10 37.08 -25.57 39.44
C VAL A 10 37.96 -26.55 40.21
N ASP A 11 39.17 -26.80 39.71
CA ASP A 11 40.19 -27.58 40.39
C ASP A 11 40.90 -26.73 41.49
N ASP A 12 41.84 -27.35 42.21
CA ASP A 12 42.62 -26.70 43.24
C ASP A 12 43.51 -25.53 42.73
N SER A 13 43.74 -25.46 41.43
CA SER A 13 44.41 -24.40 40.72
C SER A 13 43.50 -23.33 40.14
N TYR A 14 42.18 -23.36 40.47
CA TYR A 14 41.13 -22.49 39.94
C TYR A 14 40.88 -22.63 38.44
N ASN A 15 41.29 -23.73 37.79
CA ASN A 15 40.90 -23.97 36.40
C ASN A 15 39.49 -24.56 36.35
N PRO A 16 38.63 -24.07 35.42
CA PRO A 16 37.28 -24.58 35.25
C PRO A 16 37.31 -25.99 34.67
N THR A 17 36.73 -26.95 35.39
CA THR A 17 36.74 -28.37 35.03
C THR A 17 35.39 -28.90 34.59
N GLY A 18 34.32 -28.48 35.25
CA GLY A 18 32.97 -28.96 34.95
C GLY A 18 31.89 -27.96 35.26
N ILE A 19 30.64 -28.31 34.95
CA ILE A 19 29.45 -27.51 35.24
C ILE A 19 28.39 -28.41 35.92
N VAL A 20 27.69 -27.84 36.89
CA VAL A 20 26.51 -28.46 37.52
C VAL A 20 25.30 -27.55 37.28
N THR A 21 24.25 -28.08 36.75
CA THR A 21 22.99 -27.39 36.57
C THR A 21 21.92 -27.95 37.53
N ASP A 22 20.80 -27.25 37.66
CA ASP A 22 19.64 -27.73 38.39
C ASP A 22 19.08 -29.06 37.83
N GLU A 23 19.16 -29.26 36.52
CA GLU A 23 18.79 -30.51 35.86
C GLU A 23 19.71 -31.67 36.25
N ASP A 24 21.03 -31.42 36.37
CA ASP A 24 21.99 -32.44 36.79
C ASP A 24 21.75 -32.85 38.25
N ILE A 25 21.48 -31.89 39.13
CA ILE A 25 21.13 -32.14 40.51
C ILE A 25 19.85 -32.99 40.62
N LEU A 26 18.78 -32.61 39.89
CA LEU A 26 17.50 -33.33 39.86
C LEU A 26 17.66 -34.74 39.29
N ALA A 27 18.42 -34.89 38.22
CA ALA A 27 18.71 -36.18 37.60
C ALA A 27 19.39 -37.12 38.62
N LYS A 28 20.46 -36.62 39.31
CA LYS A 28 21.19 -37.40 40.28
C LYS A 28 20.40 -37.74 41.52
N LEU A 29 19.56 -36.84 42.04
CA LEU A 29 18.69 -37.08 43.15
C LEU A 29 17.56 -38.07 42.85
N SER A 30 17.18 -38.26 41.60
CA SER A 30 16.22 -39.26 41.17
C SER A 30 16.77 -40.68 41.07
N GLU A 31 18.10 -40.86 41.12
CA GLU A 31 18.73 -42.17 41.20
C GLU A 31 18.46 -42.76 42.59
N SER A 32 17.97 -43.98 42.63
CA SER A 32 17.74 -44.72 43.88
C SER A 32 19.04 -44.89 44.62
N PHE A 33 19.12 -44.46 45.92
CA PHE A 33 20.28 -44.59 46.81
C PHE A 33 21.29 -43.44 46.88
N VAL A 34 21.06 -42.28 46.25
CA VAL A 34 21.95 -41.12 46.45
C VAL A 34 21.62 -40.40 47.76
N ASN A 35 22.60 -40.29 48.65
CA ASN A 35 22.46 -39.49 49.87
C ASN A 35 22.98 -38.06 49.63
N PRO A 36 22.14 -37.04 49.63
CA PRO A 36 22.53 -35.66 49.30
C PRO A 36 23.58 -35.08 50.22
N ILE A 37 23.72 -35.62 51.45
CA ILE A 37 24.69 -35.11 52.46
C ILE A 37 26.12 -35.53 52.12
N ASN A 38 26.31 -36.66 51.44
CA ASN A 38 27.61 -37.22 51.14
C ASN A 38 28.01 -37.09 49.66
N THR A 39 27.17 -36.48 48.83
CA THR A 39 27.40 -36.30 47.39
C THR A 39 28.09 -34.96 47.17
N THR A 40 29.26 -34.98 46.51
CA THR A 40 30.01 -33.77 46.17
C THR A 40 29.59 -33.21 44.81
N LEU A 41 29.89 -31.93 44.54
CA LEU A 41 29.66 -31.35 43.21
C LEU A 41 30.45 -32.06 42.11
N GLY A 42 31.61 -32.59 42.42
CA GLY A 42 32.41 -33.40 41.49
C GLY A 42 31.74 -34.70 41.06
N ASP A 43 30.87 -35.28 41.93
CA ASP A 43 30.11 -36.51 41.61
C ASP A 43 28.93 -36.28 40.70
N ILE A 44 28.53 -35.00 40.53
CA ILE A 44 27.31 -34.59 39.79
C ILE A 44 27.70 -33.85 38.50
N MET A 45 28.83 -33.15 38.47
CA MET A 45 29.20 -32.26 37.37
C MET A 45 29.29 -32.98 36.03
N VAL A 46 28.90 -32.27 35.01
CA VAL A 46 29.19 -32.64 33.62
C VAL A 46 30.63 -32.26 33.31
N PHE A 47 31.46 -33.27 32.99
CA PHE A 47 32.89 -33.14 32.70
C PHE A 47 33.18 -33.76 31.32
N PRO A 48 34.10 -33.16 30.52
CA PRO A 48 34.78 -31.88 30.72
C PRO A 48 33.86 -30.67 30.46
N LEU A 49 34.23 -29.51 31.05
CA LEU A 49 33.49 -28.25 30.77
C LEU A 49 33.60 -27.90 29.28
N ILE A 50 32.46 -27.77 28.63
CA ILE A 50 32.40 -27.28 27.27
C ILE A 50 32.37 -25.75 27.31
N SER A 51 33.35 -25.14 26.66
CA SER A 51 33.56 -23.69 26.73
C SER A 51 33.99 -23.11 25.38
N ILE A 52 33.90 -21.80 25.28
CA ILE A 52 34.38 -20.99 24.16
C ILE A 52 35.23 -19.83 24.71
N ARG A 53 36.17 -19.32 23.93
CA ARG A 53 36.93 -18.15 24.29
C ARG A 53 36.18 -16.87 23.98
N GLU A 54 36.43 -15.81 24.74
CA GLU A 54 35.77 -14.51 24.58
C GLU A 54 36.07 -13.80 23.26
N ASP A 55 37.15 -14.15 22.57
CA ASP A 55 37.58 -13.60 21.28
C ASP A 55 37.04 -14.39 20.08
N GLN A 56 36.39 -15.55 20.29
CA GLN A 56 35.81 -16.36 19.24
C GLN A 56 34.45 -15.79 18.75
N VAL A 57 34.14 -16.07 17.51
CA VAL A 57 32.90 -15.56 16.88
C VAL A 57 31.65 -16.34 17.33
N LEU A 58 30.53 -15.64 17.40
CA LEU A 58 29.25 -16.18 17.88
C LEU A 58 28.73 -17.39 17.08
N SER A 59 29.10 -17.50 15.79
CA SER A 59 28.76 -18.65 14.95
C SER A 59 29.41 -19.94 15.44
N GLU A 60 30.63 -19.88 15.94
CA GLU A 60 31.32 -21.06 16.50
C GLU A 60 30.66 -21.50 17.81
N ALA A 61 30.23 -20.55 18.65
CA ALA A 61 29.45 -20.88 19.84
C ALA A 61 28.16 -21.64 19.51
N LEU A 62 27.44 -21.18 18.46
CA LEU A 62 26.20 -21.86 18.01
C LEU A 62 26.47 -23.25 17.45
N GLU A 63 27.59 -23.45 16.75
CA GLU A 63 28.02 -24.73 16.21
C GLU A 63 28.33 -25.73 17.32
N ILE A 64 29.13 -25.31 18.34
CA ILE A 64 29.42 -26.11 19.54
C ILE A 64 28.12 -26.47 20.27
N MET A 65 27.22 -25.51 20.50
CA MET A 65 25.92 -25.78 21.16
C MET A 65 25.09 -26.79 20.38
N ARG A 66 25.07 -26.72 19.04
CA ARG A 66 24.34 -27.64 18.17
C ARG A 66 24.94 -29.03 18.20
N GLU A 67 26.26 -29.16 18.03
CA GLU A 67 26.98 -30.45 18.00
C GLU A 67 26.89 -31.18 19.34
N LYS A 68 27.09 -30.44 20.43
CA LYS A 68 27.06 -31.01 21.79
C LYS A 68 25.65 -31.08 22.37
N LYS A 69 24.61 -30.57 21.65
CA LYS A 69 23.20 -30.52 22.10
C LYS A 69 23.02 -29.82 23.45
N ILE A 70 23.78 -28.77 23.70
CA ILE A 70 23.74 -27.96 24.93
C ILE A 70 23.13 -26.58 24.63
N ARG A 71 22.48 -25.98 25.61
CA ARG A 71 21.85 -24.64 25.52
C ARG A 71 22.60 -23.54 26.25
N LYS A 72 23.67 -23.96 27.00
CA LYS A 72 24.52 -23.08 27.83
C LYS A 72 25.97 -23.38 27.50
N LEU A 73 26.81 -22.34 27.42
CA LEU A 73 28.21 -22.48 27.07
C LEU A 73 29.03 -21.53 27.94
N ALA A 74 30.05 -22.04 28.64
CA ALA A 74 30.93 -21.22 29.42
C ALA A 74 31.85 -20.38 28.52
N VAL A 75 32.06 -19.12 28.87
CA VAL A 75 32.98 -18.23 28.17
C VAL A 75 34.25 -18.05 29.03
N LEU A 76 35.40 -18.35 28.43
CA LEU A 76 36.71 -18.26 29.09
C LEU A 76 37.51 -17.08 28.53
N SER A 77 38.22 -16.40 29.43
CA SER A 77 39.19 -15.40 29.02
C SER A 77 40.48 -16.06 28.44
N ASN A 78 41.38 -15.26 27.91
CA ASN A 78 42.68 -15.72 27.43
C ASN A 78 43.55 -16.31 28.55
N SER A 79 43.26 -15.98 29.80
CA SER A 79 43.91 -16.55 31.00
C SER A 79 43.17 -17.78 31.56
N ASN A 80 42.28 -18.38 30.80
CA ASN A 80 41.51 -19.57 31.15
C ASN A 80 40.55 -19.41 32.36
N LEU A 81 40.23 -18.15 32.70
CA LEU A 81 39.24 -17.84 33.74
C LEU A 81 37.85 -17.72 33.14
N VAL A 82 36.83 -18.13 33.88
CA VAL A 82 35.42 -17.97 33.46
C VAL A 82 35.03 -16.49 33.53
N VAL A 83 34.69 -15.90 32.40
CA VAL A 83 34.19 -14.50 32.28
C VAL A 83 32.69 -14.40 32.24
N GLY A 84 32.02 -15.50 31.89
CA GLY A 84 30.54 -15.50 31.85
C GLY A 84 29.94 -16.78 31.25
N MET A 85 28.63 -16.76 31.12
CA MET A 85 27.86 -17.82 30.48
C MET A 85 27.12 -17.28 29.26
N LEU A 86 27.12 -18.02 28.17
CA LEU A 86 26.41 -17.74 26.96
C LEU A 86 25.19 -18.68 26.85
N TYR A 87 23.99 -18.11 26.72
CA TYR A 87 22.75 -18.85 26.63
C TYR A 87 22.21 -18.83 25.19
N LEU A 88 21.78 -19.96 24.68
CA LEU A 88 21.20 -20.09 23.36
C LEU A 88 20.02 -19.11 23.17
N ASP A 89 19.16 -18.97 24.18
CA ASP A 89 18.01 -18.07 24.13
C ASP A 89 18.41 -16.60 24.01
N THR A 90 19.50 -16.20 24.67
CA THR A 90 20.06 -14.85 24.56
C THR A 90 20.57 -14.59 23.14
N ILE A 91 21.29 -15.54 22.56
CA ILE A 91 21.78 -15.45 21.18
C ILE A 91 20.59 -15.34 20.22
N MET A 92 19.62 -16.24 20.35
CA MET A 92 18.42 -16.25 19.48
C MET A 92 17.63 -14.94 19.56
N ASN A 93 17.51 -14.33 20.75
CA ASN A 93 16.87 -13.04 20.94
C ASN A 93 17.66 -11.90 20.27
N LEU A 94 18.97 -11.91 20.34
CA LEU A 94 19.82 -10.91 19.66
C LEU A 94 19.71 -11.04 18.13
N VAL A 95 19.78 -12.26 17.61
CA VAL A 95 19.62 -12.54 16.19
C VAL A 95 18.23 -12.10 15.72
N LYS A 96 17.18 -12.47 16.46
CA LYS A 96 15.81 -12.05 16.16
C LYS A 96 15.66 -10.51 16.14
N LYS A 97 16.22 -9.81 17.13
CA LYS A 97 16.20 -8.33 17.16
C LYS A 97 16.92 -7.72 15.97
N SER A 98 18.09 -8.26 15.59
CA SER A 98 18.86 -7.76 14.44
C SER A 98 18.12 -7.98 13.12
N LEU A 99 17.53 -9.17 12.92
CA LEU A 99 16.71 -9.49 11.74
C LEU A 99 15.48 -8.59 11.62
N ILE A 100 14.77 -8.35 12.73
CA ILE A 100 13.62 -7.44 12.76
C ILE A 100 14.04 -6.02 12.40
N LYS A 101 15.19 -5.54 12.93
CA LYS A 101 15.73 -4.21 12.63
C LYS A 101 16.07 -4.08 11.14
N GLN A 102 16.76 -5.08 10.58
CA GLN A 102 17.13 -5.11 9.17
C GLN A 102 15.88 -5.15 8.26
N GLN A 103 14.90 -5.98 8.59
CA GLN A 103 13.64 -6.07 7.85
C GLN A 103 12.85 -4.76 7.90
N LYS A 104 12.82 -4.08 9.05
CA LYS A 104 12.15 -2.77 9.20
C LYS A 104 12.83 -1.70 8.35
N GLN A 105 14.15 -1.67 8.31
CA GLN A 105 14.91 -0.71 7.51
C GLN A 105 14.74 -0.97 6.01
N SER A 106 14.81 -2.21 5.56
CA SER A 106 14.59 -2.57 4.16
C SER A 106 13.18 -2.21 3.68
N THR A 107 12.16 -2.42 4.54
CA THR A 107 10.78 -2.03 4.22
C THR A 107 10.63 -0.52 4.03
N LEU A 108 11.30 0.30 4.83
CA LEU A 108 11.24 1.76 4.70
C LEU A 108 11.83 2.24 3.37
N TRP A 109 13.00 1.75 3.00
CA TRP A 109 13.64 2.09 1.73
C TRP A 109 12.83 1.63 0.53
N GLY A 110 12.19 0.46 0.64
CA GLY A 110 11.24 -0.01 -0.36
C GLY A 110 9.99 0.87 -0.48
N VAL A 111 9.47 1.39 0.62
CA VAL A 111 8.34 2.35 0.60
C VAL A 111 8.74 3.64 -0.08
N ILE A 112 9.90 4.21 0.28
CA ILE A 112 10.41 5.46 -0.33
C ILE A 112 10.58 5.29 -1.85
N TRP A 113 11.16 4.18 -2.28
CA TRP A 113 11.33 3.91 -3.72
C TRP A 113 9.99 3.84 -4.47
N ASN A 114 9.03 3.06 -3.96
CA ASN A 114 7.71 2.94 -4.60
C ASN A 114 6.93 4.26 -4.57
N LEU A 115 7.06 5.05 -3.50
CA LEU A 115 6.47 6.38 -3.42
C LEU A 115 7.02 7.28 -4.52
N GLY A 116 8.33 7.26 -4.75
CA GLY A 116 8.96 7.98 -5.86
C GLY A 116 8.38 7.60 -7.22
N VAL A 117 8.13 6.30 -7.47
CA VAL A 117 7.52 5.82 -8.71
C VAL A 117 6.10 6.36 -8.88
N VAL A 118 5.27 6.32 -7.84
CA VAL A 118 3.88 6.83 -7.87
C VAL A 118 3.86 8.32 -8.19
N LEU A 119 4.69 9.10 -7.49
CA LEU A 119 4.73 10.56 -7.70
C LEU A 119 5.20 10.94 -9.10
N GLN A 120 6.24 10.29 -9.63
CA GLN A 120 6.72 10.52 -10.99
C GLN A 120 5.65 10.17 -12.02
N PHE A 121 5.02 9.00 -11.88
CA PHE A 121 3.96 8.57 -12.78
C PHE A 121 2.79 9.55 -12.79
N THR A 122 2.29 9.92 -11.61
CA THR A 122 1.19 10.89 -11.49
C THR A 122 1.60 12.25 -12.04
N GLY A 123 2.80 12.74 -11.72
CA GLY A 123 3.31 14.01 -12.22
C GLY A 123 3.39 14.06 -13.74
N VAL A 124 3.84 12.99 -14.40
CA VAL A 124 3.85 12.89 -15.86
C VAL A 124 2.43 12.91 -16.43
N LEU A 125 1.49 12.18 -15.86
CA LEU A 125 0.11 12.18 -16.32
C LEU A 125 -0.54 13.57 -16.20
N MET A 126 -0.21 14.33 -15.15
CA MET A 126 -0.76 15.67 -14.93
C MET A 126 -0.27 16.73 -15.93
N PHE A 127 0.71 16.43 -16.79
CA PHE A 127 1.01 17.31 -17.92
C PHE A 127 -0.11 17.36 -18.95
N ILE A 128 -0.94 16.33 -19.07
CA ILE A 128 -2.03 16.28 -20.05
C ILE A 128 -3.02 17.45 -19.83
N PRO A 129 -3.64 17.63 -18.65
CA PRO A 129 -4.52 18.78 -18.44
C PRO A 129 -3.78 20.13 -18.49
N GLY A 130 -2.49 20.18 -18.15
CA GLY A 130 -1.67 21.38 -18.35
C GLY A 130 -1.54 21.76 -19.82
N ILE A 131 -1.33 20.79 -20.70
CA ILE A 131 -1.32 21.02 -22.16
C ILE A 131 -2.70 21.49 -22.64
N VAL A 132 -3.78 20.86 -22.18
CA VAL A 132 -5.15 21.28 -22.51
C VAL A 132 -5.39 22.72 -22.12
N ALA A 133 -5.00 23.11 -20.90
CA ALA A 133 -5.12 24.50 -20.42
C ALA A 133 -4.29 25.49 -21.28
N THR A 134 -3.10 25.09 -21.73
CA THR A 134 -2.28 25.90 -22.63
C THR A 134 -2.94 26.08 -24.00
N LEU A 135 -3.53 25.02 -24.55
CA LEU A 135 -4.23 25.09 -25.86
C LEU A 135 -5.48 25.95 -25.81
N LEU A 136 -6.13 26.05 -24.65
CA LEU A 136 -7.30 26.89 -24.41
C LEU A 136 -6.93 28.35 -24.02
N ASN A 137 -5.64 28.68 -23.98
CA ASN A 137 -5.13 29.99 -23.54
C ASN A 137 -5.51 30.37 -22.11
N ASP A 138 -5.53 29.37 -21.18
CA ASP A 138 -5.78 29.56 -19.75
C ASP A 138 -4.45 29.51 -18.96
N PRO A 139 -3.62 30.58 -18.97
CA PRO A 139 -2.27 30.55 -18.41
C PRO A 139 -2.24 30.34 -16.90
N VAL A 140 -3.24 30.80 -16.16
CA VAL A 140 -3.33 30.61 -14.70
C VAL A 140 -3.51 29.14 -14.37
N VAL A 141 -4.47 28.48 -15.03
CA VAL A 141 -4.72 27.03 -14.88
C VAL A 141 -3.48 26.23 -15.27
N ALA A 142 -2.90 26.53 -16.45
CA ALA A 142 -1.72 25.85 -16.95
C ALA A 142 -0.53 25.97 -15.97
N THR A 143 -0.29 27.18 -15.43
CA THR A 143 0.82 27.41 -14.49
C THR A 143 0.63 26.59 -13.20
N GLY A 144 -0.55 26.59 -12.60
CA GLY A 144 -0.84 25.81 -11.40
C GLY A 144 -0.60 24.31 -11.62
N ILE A 145 -1.10 23.76 -12.74
CA ILE A 145 -0.97 22.35 -13.07
C ILE A 145 0.49 21.98 -13.36
N TYR A 146 1.22 22.78 -14.15
CA TYR A 146 2.63 22.50 -14.43
C TYR A 146 3.50 22.59 -13.18
N LEU A 147 3.26 23.55 -12.30
CA LEU A 147 3.98 23.66 -11.04
C LEU A 147 3.77 22.41 -10.18
N MET A 148 2.53 21.97 -10.01
CA MET A 148 2.21 20.71 -9.33
C MET A 148 2.92 19.53 -9.98
N SER A 149 2.84 19.38 -11.31
CA SER A 149 3.43 18.28 -12.07
C SER A 149 4.95 18.20 -11.88
N VAL A 150 5.64 19.33 -11.99
CA VAL A 150 7.09 19.44 -11.78
C VAL A 150 7.48 19.07 -10.35
N LEU A 151 6.75 19.58 -9.36
CA LEU A 151 7.02 19.26 -7.95
C LEU A 151 6.83 17.76 -7.66
N LEU A 152 5.80 17.13 -8.23
CA LEU A 152 5.59 15.68 -8.12
C LEU A 152 6.74 14.88 -8.75
N ILE A 153 7.18 15.26 -9.96
CA ILE A 153 8.27 14.57 -10.65
C ILE A 153 9.59 14.74 -9.90
N VAL A 154 9.92 15.96 -9.49
CA VAL A 154 11.17 16.26 -8.78
C VAL A 154 11.20 15.54 -7.43
N SER A 155 10.12 15.64 -6.64
CA SER A 155 10.02 14.93 -5.36
C SER A 155 10.12 13.42 -5.54
N GLY A 156 9.44 12.89 -6.56
CA GLY A 156 9.50 11.48 -6.91
C GLY A 156 10.89 11.04 -7.35
N PHE A 157 11.61 11.86 -8.11
CA PHE A 157 13.00 11.59 -8.51
C PHE A 157 13.93 11.49 -7.29
N PHE A 158 13.85 12.42 -6.35
CA PHE A 158 14.64 12.35 -5.12
C PHE A 158 14.30 11.11 -4.31
N MET A 159 13.03 10.82 -4.11
CA MET A 159 12.61 9.61 -3.37
C MET A 159 13.09 8.32 -4.04
N ASN A 160 13.08 8.27 -5.36
CA ASN A 160 13.58 7.12 -6.12
C ASN A 160 15.10 6.97 -6.02
N SER A 161 15.83 8.09 -5.96
CA SER A 161 17.30 8.10 -5.83
C SER A 161 17.76 7.67 -4.44
N TYR A 162 17.02 8.01 -3.39
CA TYR A 162 17.33 7.61 -2.01
C TYR A 162 16.73 6.25 -1.64
N GLY A 163 15.62 5.85 -2.26
CA GLY A 163 14.96 4.58 -2.01
C GLY A 163 15.68 3.40 -2.66
N GLU A 164 15.41 2.21 -2.16
CA GLU A 164 15.90 0.96 -2.73
C GLU A 164 14.73 0.10 -3.22
N LYS A 165 14.89 -0.50 -4.42
CA LYS A 165 13.89 -1.41 -4.96
C LYS A 165 13.85 -2.70 -4.15
N GLN A 166 13.02 -2.74 -3.14
CA GLN A 166 12.85 -3.89 -2.25
C GLN A 166 11.37 -4.25 -2.08
N PRO A 167 11.06 -5.52 -1.81
CA PRO A 167 9.69 -5.94 -1.51
C PRO A 167 9.22 -5.28 -0.21
N ILE A 168 8.01 -4.75 -0.24
CA ILE A 168 7.37 -4.10 0.91
C ILE A 168 6.45 -5.06 1.65
N THR A 169 6.35 -4.89 2.96
CA THR A 169 5.40 -5.64 3.82
C THR A 169 4.00 -5.03 3.70
N LEU A 170 2.97 -5.75 4.17
CA LEU A 170 1.61 -5.21 4.20
C LEU A 170 1.52 -3.88 4.99
N ARG A 171 2.27 -3.76 6.10
CA ARG A 171 2.38 -2.50 6.86
C ARG A 171 3.06 -1.41 6.01
N GLY A 172 4.14 -1.76 5.32
CA GLY A 172 4.82 -0.83 4.40
C GLY A 172 3.91 -0.34 3.29
N THR A 173 3.03 -1.20 2.78
CA THR A 173 2.05 -0.80 1.78
C THR A 173 0.99 0.16 2.32
N ALA A 174 0.48 -0.07 3.53
CA ALA A 174 -0.47 0.87 4.14
C ALA A 174 0.17 2.27 4.31
N ILE A 175 1.45 2.31 4.72
CA ILE A 175 2.21 3.56 4.80
C ILE A 175 2.38 4.19 3.42
N LEU A 176 2.71 3.38 2.39
CA LEU A 176 2.86 3.85 1.01
C LEU A 176 1.57 4.48 0.49
N VAL A 177 0.42 3.81 0.66
CA VAL A 177 -0.89 4.33 0.25
C VAL A 177 -1.18 5.68 0.91
N PHE A 178 -1.08 5.74 2.24
CA PHE A 178 -1.34 6.96 2.99
C PHE A 178 -0.39 8.11 2.58
N ALA A 179 0.91 7.84 2.52
CA ALA A 179 1.91 8.84 2.16
C ALA A 179 1.74 9.33 0.71
N SER A 180 1.40 8.43 -0.23
CA SER A 180 1.15 8.80 -1.62
C SER A 180 -0.02 9.77 -1.73
N PHE A 181 -1.17 9.45 -1.13
CA PHE A 181 -2.33 10.35 -1.17
C PHE A 181 -2.05 11.66 -0.45
N MET A 182 -1.38 11.63 0.68
CA MET A 182 -1.04 12.86 1.42
C MET A 182 -0.19 13.81 0.58
N ILE A 183 0.83 13.30 -0.12
CA ILE A 183 1.69 14.13 -0.98
C ILE A 183 0.95 14.58 -2.24
N LEU A 184 0.14 13.70 -2.86
CA LEU A 184 -0.68 14.07 -4.01
C LEU A 184 -1.66 15.20 -3.67
N VAL A 185 -2.30 15.11 -2.52
CA VAL A 185 -3.21 16.15 -2.02
C VAL A 185 -2.47 17.46 -1.74
N LEU A 186 -1.32 17.41 -1.07
CA LEU A 186 -0.51 18.59 -0.76
C LEU A 186 -0.05 19.33 -2.01
N PHE A 187 0.41 18.63 -3.03
CA PHE A 187 0.79 19.29 -4.28
C PHE A 187 -0.42 19.61 -5.15
N GLY A 188 -1.46 18.77 -5.12
CA GLY A 188 -2.70 18.96 -5.86
C GLY A 188 -3.53 20.17 -5.40
N MET A 189 -3.30 20.69 -4.20
CA MET A 189 -3.93 21.93 -3.78
C MET A 189 -3.40 23.16 -4.55
N ILE A 190 -2.21 23.08 -5.17
CA ILE A 190 -1.63 24.21 -5.89
C ILE A 190 -2.55 24.71 -7.03
N PRO A 191 -2.99 23.87 -7.99
CA PRO A 191 -3.93 24.32 -9.01
C PRO A 191 -5.26 24.86 -8.43
N GLN A 192 -5.73 24.29 -7.32
CA GLN A 192 -6.95 24.75 -6.66
C GLN A 192 -6.79 26.19 -6.15
N LEU A 193 -5.68 26.48 -5.46
CA LEU A 193 -5.37 27.81 -4.94
C LEU A 193 -5.09 28.85 -6.03
N PHE A 194 -4.66 28.41 -7.22
CA PHE A 194 -4.42 29.32 -8.35
C PHE A 194 -5.72 29.76 -9.03
N VAL A 195 -6.73 28.88 -9.05
CA VAL A 195 -7.93 29.07 -9.90
C VAL A 195 -9.17 29.38 -9.09
N ILE A 196 -9.37 28.71 -7.95
CA ILE A 196 -10.57 28.90 -7.13
C ILE A 196 -10.37 30.13 -6.24
N HIS A 197 -11.31 31.05 -6.32
CA HIS A 197 -11.37 32.19 -5.41
C HIS A 197 -12.18 31.78 -4.18
N PHE A 198 -11.47 31.37 -3.14
CA PHE A 198 -12.08 31.07 -1.85
C PHE A 198 -12.45 32.35 -1.12
N ASP A 199 -13.57 32.35 -0.39
CA ASP A 199 -14.10 33.53 0.27
C ASP A 199 -13.25 34.02 1.48
N SER A 200 -12.29 33.22 1.91
CA SER A 200 -11.44 33.56 3.06
C SER A 200 -10.13 34.22 2.63
N SER A 201 -9.68 35.17 3.43
CA SER A 201 -8.32 35.75 3.37
C SER A 201 -7.38 35.19 4.44
N ASP A 202 -7.87 34.29 5.33
CA ASP A 202 -7.05 33.62 6.34
C ASP A 202 -6.20 32.52 5.66
N PRO A 203 -4.88 32.57 5.79
CA PRO A 203 -4.00 31.51 5.21
C PRO A 203 -4.31 30.10 5.67
N ILE A 204 -4.84 29.91 6.89
CA ILE A 204 -5.17 28.58 7.43
C ILE A 204 -6.43 28.06 6.76
N GLU A 205 -7.45 28.91 6.58
CA GLU A 205 -8.68 28.53 5.87
C GLU A 205 -8.40 28.27 4.40
N LEU A 206 -7.63 29.14 3.71
CA LEU A 206 -7.21 28.89 2.33
C LEU A 206 -6.47 27.57 2.15
N PHE A 207 -5.57 27.25 3.09
CA PHE A 207 -4.90 25.96 3.08
C PHE A 207 -5.90 24.80 3.25
N ALA A 208 -6.83 24.92 4.20
CA ALA A 208 -7.83 23.89 4.47
C ALA A 208 -8.76 23.66 3.26
N ASP A 209 -9.21 24.73 2.62
CA ASP A 209 -10.09 24.69 1.45
C ASP A 209 -9.39 24.08 0.23
N GLY A 210 -8.17 24.52 -0.08
CA GLY A 210 -7.36 23.96 -1.16
C GLY A 210 -7.00 22.48 -0.91
N PHE A 211 -6.70 22.12 0.34
CA PHE A 211 -6.46 20.76 0.76
C PHE A 211 -7.71 19.88 0.61
N PHE A 212 -8.89 20.40 1.00
CA PHE A 212 -10.17 19.71 0.86
C PHE A 212 -10.50 19.42 -0.61
N GLU A 213 -10.46 20.44 -1.48
CA GLU A 213 -10.73 20.29 -2.92
C GLU A 213 -9.78 19.29 -3.57
N SER A 214 -8.48 19.38 -3.27
CA SER A 214 -7.48 18.45 -3.77
C SER A 214 -7.71 17.02 -3.24
N SER A 215 -8.07 16.90 -1.96
CA SER A 215 -8.37 15.60 -1.35
C SER A 215 -9.58 14.95 -2.01
N ALA A 216 -10.68 15.70 -2.18
CA ALA A 216 -11.88 15.22 -2.84
C ALA A 216 -11.61 14.79 -4.29
N GLY A 217 -10.70 15.49 -4.98
CA GLY A 217 -10.26 15.14 -6.32
C GLY A 217 -9.49 13.82 -6.34
N PHE A 218 -8.32 13.74 -5.72
CA PHE A 218 -7.44 12.56 -5.82
C PHE A 218 -7.96 11.32 -5.11
N THR A 219 -8.83 11.45 -4.09
CA THR A 219 -9.47 10.30 -3.43
C THR A 219 -10.78 9.87 -4.09
N THR A 220 -11.15 10.51 -5.21
CA THR A 220 -12.43 10.26 -5.90
C THR A 220 -13.66 10.48 -5.02
N GLY A 221 -13.57 11.40 -4.04
CA GLY A 221 -14.64 11.66 -3.07
C GLY A 221 -15.80 12.48 -3.62
N GLY A 222 -15.59 13.27 -4.67
CA GLY A 222 -16.61 14.04 -5.38
C GLY A 222 -17.20 15.25 -4.66
N TYR A 223 -16.79 15.50 -3.43
CA TYR A 223 -17.21 16.69 -2.69
C TYR A 223 -16.52 17.95 -3.22
N SER A 224 -17.20 19.10 -3.15
CA SER A 224 -16.64 20.37 -3.59
C SER A 224 -17.16 21.52 -2.74
N LEU A 225 -16.30 22.51 -2.49
CA LEU A 225 -16.65 23.80 -1.92
C LEU A 225 -17.08 24.80 -3.00
N VAL A 226 -16.93 24.45 -4.28
CA VAL A 226 -17.34 25.30 -5.40
C VAL A 226 -18.83 25.11 -5.66
N PRO A 227 -19.66 26.13 -5.39
CA PRO A 227 -21.12 26.03 -5.54
C PRO A 227 -21.56 25.97 -7.01
N ASN A 228 -20.86 26.70 -7.87
CA ASN A 228 -21.16 26.82 -9.30
C ASN A 228 -19.92 26.40 -10.10
N PRO A 229 -19.73 25.12 -10.40
CA PRO A 229 -18.57 24.66 -11.18
C PRO A 229 -18.54 25.20 -12.61
N GLU A 230 -19.68 25.63 -13.15
CA GLU A 230 -19.82 26.28 -14.45
C GLU A 230 -19.12 27.64 -14.56
N ASP A 231 -18.85 28.32 -13.44
CA ASP A 231 -18.10 29.58 -13.39
C ASP A 231 -16.58 29.37 -13.52
N LEU A 232 -16.10 28.15 -13.40
CA LEU A 232 -14.70 27.82 -13.53
C LEU A 232 -14.25 27.72 -15.01
N PRO A 233 -12.97 28.01 -15.31
CA PRO A 233 -12.43 27.75 -16.65
C PRO A 233 -12.61 26.29 -17.06
N ARG A 234 -13.04 26.02 -18.31
CA ARG A 234 -13.25 24.65 -18.80
C ARG A 234 -12.02 23.76 -18.73
N SER A 235 -10.83 24.32 -18.94
CA SER A 235 -9.58 23.61 -18.74
C SER A 235 -9.41 23.13 -17.31
N PHE A 236 -9.95 23.87 -16.33
CA PHE A 236 -9.87 23.51 -14.93
C PHE A 236 -10.96 22.48 -14.53
N THR A 237 -12.17 22.55 -15.08
CA THR A 237 -13.17 21.50 -14.87
C THR A 237 -12.73 20.18 -15.47
N PHE A 238 -12.09 20.21 -16.66
CA PHE A 238 -11.41 19.06 -17.24
C PHE A 238 -10.31 18.51 -16.30
N TYR A 239 -9.43 19.37 -15.74
CA TYR A 239 -8.41 18.97 -14.78
C TYR A 239 -9.03 18.29 -13.56
N ARG A 240 -10.12 18.80 -13.00
CA ARG A 240 -10.79 18.22 -11.82
C ARG A 240 -11.25 16.79 -12.08
N GLY A 241 -11.96 16.53 -13.18
CA GLY A 241 -12.36 15.18 -13.61
C GLY A 241 -11.16 14.26 -13.88
N TYR A 242 -10.13 14.80 -14.55
CA TYR A 242 -8.91 14.06 -14.84
C TYR A 242 -8.11 13.72 -13.57
N ALA A 243 -8.06 14.61 -12.58
CA ALA A 243 -7.41 14.35 -11.30
C ALA A 243 -8.07 13.19 -10.55
N GLN A 244 -9.41 13.08 -10.60
CA GLN A 244 -10.14 11.92 -10.07
C GLN A 244 -9.76 10.63 -10.80
N PHE A 245 -9.70 10.67 -12.11
CA PHE A 245 -9.32 9.50 -12.92
C PHE A 245 -7.89 9.03 -12.60
N VAL A 246 -6.93 9.95 -12.53
CA VAL A 246 -5.54 9.61 -12.19
C VAL A 246 -5.39 9.19 -10.73
N GLY A 247 -6.15 9.79 -9.81
CA GLY A 247 -6.22 9.37 -8.41
C GLY A 247 -6.72 7.94 -8.27
N GLY A 248 -7.78 7.57 -8.98
CA GLY A 248 -8.30 6.21 -9.07
C GLY A 248 -7.27 5.22 -9.62
N LEU A 249 -6.59 5.55 -10.72
CA LEU A 249 -5.51 4.74 -11.29
C LEU A 249 -4.33 4.58 -10.33
N SER A 250 -3.95 5.65 -9.62
CA SER A 250 -2.88 5.61 -8.63
C SER A 250 -3.23 4.68 -7.47
N PHE A 251 -4.48 4.68 -7.02
CA PHE A 251 -4.99 3.76 -6.01
C PHE A 251 -4.92 2.30 -6.48
N ILE A 252 -5.29 2.03 -7.73
CA ILE A 252 -5.16 0.69 -8.32
C ILE A 252 -3.70 0.22 -8.29
N TYR A 253 -2.76 1.08 -8.70
CA TYR A 253 -1.34 0.75 -8.65
C TYR A 253 -0.88 0.39 -7.23
N LEU A 254 -1.32 1.17 -6.25
CA LEU A 254 -1.00 0.95 -4.85
C LEU A 254 -1.57 -0.38 -4.34
N ILE A 255 -2.83 -0.68 -4.61
CA ILE A 255 -3.49 -1.94 -4.24
C ILE A 255 -2.78 -3.14 -4.90
N VAL A 256 -2.51 -3.05 -6.20
CA VAL A 256 -1.83 -4.09 -6.95
C VAL A 256 -0.42 -4.34 -6.36
N THR A 257 0.33 -3.28 -6.05
CA THR A 257 1.65 -3.40 -5.40
C THR A 257 1.57 -4.01 -3.99
N ALA A 258 0.49 -3.72 -3.26
CA ALA A 258 0.25 -4.19 -1.91
C ALA A 258 -0.02 -5.69 -1.81
N PHE A 259 -0.94 -6.13 -2.63
CA PHE A 259 -1.52 -7.47 -2.47
C PHE A 259 -0.87 -8.52 -3.36
N TYR A 260 -0.22 -8.12 -4.43
CA TYR A 260 0.43 -9.00 -5.40
C TYR A 260 1.93 -9.22 -5.11
N SER A 261 2.34 -9.43 -3.86
CA SER A 261 3.68 -9.94 -3.63
C SER A 261 3.79 -11.37 -4.20
N GLU A 262 4.90 -11.71 -4.86
CA GLU A 262 5.11 -12.95 -5.59
C GLU A 262 4.77 -14.23 -4.81
N LYS A 263 4.85 -14.20 -3.48
CA LYS A 263 4.49 -15.33 -2.60
C LYS A 263 2.98 -15.52 -2.41
N ARG A 264 2.16 -14.48 -2.57
CA ARG A 264 0.69 -14.55 -2.40
C ARG A 264 -0.05 -14.77 -3.70
N VAL A 265 0.56 -14.46 -4.83
CA VAL A 265 0.04 -14.77 -6.18
C VAL A 265 -0.22 -16.28 -6.31
N GLY A 266 0.57 -17.13 -5.64
CA GLY A 266 0.33 -18.57 -5.58
C GLY A 266 -1.03 -18.98 -5.00
N ALA A 267 -1.54 -18.24 -4.01
CA ALA A 267 -2.84 -18.51 -3.38
C ALA A 267 -4.02 -18.00 -4.24
N MET A 268 -3.82 -16.98 -5.08
CA MET A 268 -4.84 -16.45 -5.98
C MET A 268 -4.91 -17.19 -7.34
N LYS A 269 -4.00 -18.11 -7.63
CA LYS A 269 -4.02 -18.93 -8.84
C LYS A 269 -5.33 -19.73 -9.03
N GLY A 270 -6.13 -19.90 -7.98
CA GLY A 270 -7.45 -20.53 -8.05
C GLY A 270 -8.56 -19.63 -8.58
N PHE A 271 -8.37 -18.31 -8.58
CA PHE A 271 -9.41 -17.35 -8.99
C PHE A 271 -9.27 -16.87 -10.44
N ILE A 272 -8.08 -16.96 -11.02
CA ILE A 272 -7.85 -16.57 -12.42
C ILE A 272 -7.03 -17.67 -13.08
N SER A 273 -7.65 -18.45 -13.96
CA SER A 273 -6.97 -19.48 -14.74
C SER A 273 -6.03 -18.84 -15.77
N GLY A 274 -4.71 -18.93 -15.54
CA GLY A 274 -3.67 -18.50 -16.47
C GLY A 274 -2.40 -18.00 -15.81
N ASN A 275 -1.31 -17.91 -16.59
CA ASN A 275 -0.05 -17.26 -16.17
C ASN A 275 -0.33 -15.81 -15.84
N PHE A 276 -0.09 -15.40 -14.59
CA PHE A 276 -0.20 -14.00 -14.19
C PHE A 276 0.89 -13.18 -14.87
N PRO A 277 0.52 -12.06 -15.51
CA PRO A 277 1.50 -11.08 -15.93
C PRO A 277 2.22 -10.51 -14.69
N ASN A 278 3.39 -9.95 -14.92
CA ASN A 278 4.01 -9.18 -13.86
C ASN A 278 3.12 -7.97 -13.50
N LEU A 279 3.26 -7.45 -12.27
CA LEU A 279 2.48 -6.35 -11.73
C LEU A 279 2.41 -5.12 -12.64
N LYS A 280 3.51 -4.81 -13.30
CA LYS A 280 3.60 -3.67 -14.23
C LYS A 280 2.72 -3.87 -15.45
N GLU A 281 2.68 -5.08 -15.98
CA GLU A 281 1.86 -5.44 -17.12
C GLU A 281 0.36 -5.37 -16.78
N LEU A 282 -0.03 -5.90 -15.62
CA LEU A 282 -1.41 -5.82 -15.16
C LEU A 282 -1.86 -4.36 -15.02
N PHE A 283 -1.06 -3.52 -14.35
CA PHE A 283 -1.36 -2.11 -14.20
C PHE A 283 -1.42 -1.37 -15.54
N ALA A 284 -0.45 -1.60 -16.44
CA ALA A 284 -0.44 -0.98 -17.76
C ALA A 284 -1.69 -1.36 -18.58
N VAL A 285 -2.08 -2.64 -18.56
CA VAL A 285 -3.28 -3.10 -19.26
C VAL A 285 -4.54 -2.45 -18.68
N ILE A 286 -4.69 -2.39 -17.37
CA ILE A 286 -5.85 -1.73 -16.73
C ILE A 286 -5.88 -0.24 -17.09
N THR A 287 -4.75 0.46 -17.03
CA THR A 287 -4.67 1.89 -17.39
C THR A 287 -5.10 2.12 -18.84
N ILE A 288 -4.65 1.27 -19.77
CA ILE A 288 -5.03 1.35 -21.18
C ILE A 288 -6.53 1.10 -21.35
N ILE A 289 -7.09 0.07 -20.70
CA ILE A 289 -8.52 -0.25 -20.77
C ILE A 289 -9.36 0.93 -20.30
N PHE A 290 -9.05 1.48 -19.12
CA PHE A 290 -9.80 2.61 -18.56
C PHE A 290 -9.66 3.88 -19.39
N SER A 291 -8.47 4.12 -19.99
CA SER A 291 -8.26 5.24 -20.91
C SER A 291 -9.09 5.09 -22.18
N ILE A 292 -9.19 3.87 -22.74
CA ILE A 292 -10.05 3.58 -23.90
C ILE A 292 -11.52 3.78 -23.53
N TYR A 293 -11.97 3.31 -22.37
CA TYR A 293 -13.35 3.54 -21.92
C TYR A 293 -13.62 5.03 -21.78
N ALA A 294 -12.75 5.81 -21.19
CA ALA A 294 -12.92 7.26 -21.06
C ALA A 294 -13.07 7.95 -22.41
N ILE A 295 -12.26 7.58 -23.39
CA ILE A 295 -12.34 8.12 -24.76
C ILE A 295 -13.68 7.73 -25.42
N ILE A 296 -14.08 6.46 -25.34
CA ILE A 296 -15.33 5.99 -25.96
C ILE A 296 -16.53 6.69 -25.30
N ILE A 297 -16.57 6.77 -23.98
CA ILE A 297 -17.68 7.38 -23.25
C ILE A 297 -17.80 8.86 -23.57
N ALA A 298 -16.67 9.61 -23.53
CA ALA A 298 -16.66 11.02 -23.88
C ALA A 298 -17.11 11.28 -25.31
N LEU A 299 -16.65 10.47 -26.29
CA LEU A 299 -17.09 10.59 -27.68
C LEU A 299 -18.58 10.24 -27.87
N LEU A 300 -19.09 9.26 -27.13
CA LEU A 300 -20.53 8.92 -27.18
C LEU A 300 -21.38 10.05 -26.60
N LEU A 301 -20.99 10.63 -25.45
CA LEU A 301 -21.69 11.78 -24.88
C LEU A 301 -21.69 12.97 -25.83
N PHE A 302 -20.51 13.29 -26.38
CA PHE A 302 -20.38 14.37 -27.37
C PHE A 302 -21.27 14.17 -28.61
N TYR A 303 -21.31 12.94 -29.14
CA TYR A 303 -22.12 12.64 -30.32
C TYR A 303 -23.63 12.67 -30.03
N LEU A 304 -24.08 12.22 -28.85
CA LEU A 304 -25.48 12.13 -28.48
C LEU A 304 -26.03 13.45 -27.97
N GLY A 305 -25.23 14.21 -27.17
CA GLY A 305 -25.67 15.45 -26.54
C GLY A 305 -25.32 16.71 -27.33
N GLY A 306 -24.32 16.65 -28.20
CA GLY A 306 -23.81 17.82 -28.93
C GLY A 306 -23.25 18.91 -28.03
N GLY A 307 -22.84 18.55 -26.82
CA GLY A 307 -22.23 19.43 -25.83
C GLY A 307 -20.77 19.77 -26.12
N GLU A 308 -20.05 20.17 -25.10
CA GLU A 308 -18.61 20.52 -25.21
C GLU A 308 -17.75 19.31 -24.89
N ILE A 309 -16.90 18.92 -25.80
CA ILE A 309 -16.07 17.71 -25.71
C ILE A 309 -15.25 17.61 -24.40
N LEU A 310 -14.79 18.74 -23.85
CA LEU A 310 -14.02 18.77 -22.59
C LEU A 310 -14.88 18.45 -21.37
N ASP A 311 -16.12 18.91 -21.36
CA ASP A 311 -17.09 18.63 -20.30
C ASP A 311 -17.48 17.15 -20.34
N ASP A 312 -17.64 16.57 -21.54
CA ASP A 312 -17.89 15.14 -21.73
C ASP A 312 -16.72 14.27 -21.29
N PHE A 313 -15.47 14.70 -21.53
CA PHE A 313 -14.29 14.04 -20.98
C PHE A 313 -14.24 14.14 -19.45
N ALA A 314 -14.55 15.30 -18.87
CA ALA A 314 -14.59 15.47 -17.42
C ALA A 314 -15.64 14.54 -16.77
N LEU A 315 -16.82 14.42 -17.38
CA LEU A 315 -17.86 13.48 -16.94
C LEU A 315 -17.43 12.02 -17.09
N ALA A 316 -16.82 11.64 -18.23
CA ALA A 316 -16.35 10.28 -18.46
C ALA A 316 -15.29 9.88 -17.45
N PHE A 317 -14.34 10.75 -17.15
CA PHE A 317 -13.31 10.53 -16.11
C PHE A 317 -13.93 10.39 -14.72
N SER A 318 -14.83 11.29 -14.38
CA SER A 318 -15.53 11.29 -13.09
C SER A 318 -16.39 10.03 -12.91
N ALA A 319 -17.15 9.62 -13.92
CA ALA A 319 -17.98 8.42 -13.88
C ALA A 319 -17.16 7.14 -13.74
N LEU A 320 -16.09 6.99 -14.54
CA LEU A 320 -15.20 5.82 -14.51
C LEU A 320 -14.38 5.69 -13.22
N SER A 321 -14.00 6.82 -12.63
CA SER A 321 -13.33 6.82 -11.33
C SER A 321 -14.29 6.75 -10.14
N THR A 322 -15.61 6.68 -10.39
CA THR A 322 -16.68 6.76 -9.37
C THR A 322 -16.53 8.03 -8.49
N GLY A 323 -16.09 9.13 -9.11
CA GLY A 323 -15.67 10.34 -8.41
C GLY A 323 -16.78 11.34 -8.15
N GLY A 324 -17.74 11.50 -9.08
CA GLY A 324 -18.95 12.32 -8.90
C GLY A 324 -18.79 13.83 -9.10
N THR A 325 -17.64 14.34 -9.57
CA THR A 325 -17.53 15.76 -9.96
C THR A 325 -18.20 16.01 -11.30
N SER A 326 -18.88 17.14 -11.40
CA SER A 326 -19.55 17.62 -12.62
C SER A 326 -18.95 18.94 -13.09
N PRO A 327 -18.82 19.19 -14.39
CA PRO A 327 -18.42 20.48 -14.93
C PRO A 327 -19.48 21.59 -14.78
N ASP A 328 -20.75 21.21 -14.65
CA ASP A 328 -21.89 22.09 -14.47
C ASP A 328 -22.86 21.48 -13.46
N SER A 329 -23.43 22.30 -12.58
CA SER A 329 -24.38 21.90 -11.54
C SER A 329 -25.71 21.37 -12.11
N LYS A 330 -26.08 21.79 -13.32
CA LYS A 330 -27.34 21.45 -14.01
C LYS A 330 -27.15 20.56 -15.23
N ILE A 331 -25.96 20.05 -15.48
CA ILE A 331 -25.64 19.33 -16.73
C ILE A 331 -26.60 18.16 -17.00
N PHE A 332 -27.00 17.46 -15.96
CA PHE A 332 -27.92 16.32 -16.07
C PHE A 332 -29.35 16.74 -16.43
N GLN A 333 -29.76 17.99 -16.18
CA GLN A 333 -31.09 18.47 -16.55
C GLN A 333 -31.28 18.62 -18.08
N GLY A 334 -30.15 18.74 -18.80
CA GLY A 334 -30.15 18.83 -20.25
C GLY A 334 -29.95 17.48 -20.96
N PHE A 335 -29.72 16.39 -20.23
CA PHE A 335 -29.41 15.11 -20.82
C PHE A 335 -30.64 14.49 -21.54
N THR A 336 -30.37 13.88 -22.67
CA THR A 336 -31.26 12.98 -23.35
C THR A 336 -31.23 11.58 -22.74
N THR A 337 -32.26 10.77 -22.96
CA THR A 337 -32.29 9.37 -22.47
C THR A 337 -31.06 8.55 -22.87
N PRO A 338 -30.53 8.62 -24.12
CA PRO A 338 -29.30 7.92 -24.47
C PRO A 338 -28.07 8.35 -23.66
N GLU A 339 -27.93 9.65 -23.33
CA GLU A 339 -26.81 10.14 -22.51
C GLU A 339 -26.89 9.59 -21.10
N TYR A 340 -28.07 9.53 -20.48
CA TYR A 340 -28.25 8.86 -19.19
C TYR A 340 -27.82 7.39 -19.26
N VAL A 341 -28.17 6.67 -20.30
CA VAL A 341 -27.76 5.26 -20.46
C VAL A 341 -26.25 5.13 -20.56
N VAL A 342 -25.60 6.00 -21.33
CA VAL A 342 -24.13 6.00 -21.44
C VAL A 342 -23.48 6.27 -20.07
N MET A 343 -23.98 7.24 -19.30
CA MET A 343 -23.47 7.56 -17.97
C MET A 343 -23.66 6.40 -16.98
N ILE A 344 -24.84 5.76 -16.98
CA ILE A 344 -25.11 4.59 -16.13
C ILE A 344 -24.12 3.46 -16.46
N ILE A 345 -23.90 3.19 -17.76
CA ILE A 345 -22.91 2.18 -18.19
C ILE A 345 -21.51 2.55 -17.72
N ALA A 346 -21.12 3.82 -17.84
CA ALA A 346 -19.82 4.31 -17.39
C ALA A 346 -19.61 4.10 -15.87
N MET A 347 -20.61 4.44 -15.07
CA MET A 347 -20.60 4.25 -13.61
C MET A 347 -20.50 2.76 -13.23
N ILE A 348 -21.27 1.90 -13.91
CA ILE A 348 -21.19 0.45 -13.69
C ILE A 348 -19.80 -0.07 -14.05
N LEU A 349 -19.25 0.31 -15.22
CA LEU A 349 -17.90 -0.09 -15.63
C LEU A 349 -16.83 0.37 -14.64
N GLY A 350 -16.94 1.60 -14.13
CA GLY A 350 -16.00 2.12 -13.13
C GLY A 350 -16.01 1.35 -11.82
N ALA A 351 -17.17 0.83 -11.41
CA ALA A 351 -17.35 0.11 -10.16
C ALA A 351 -17.07 -1.41 -10.24
N LEU A 352 -16.91 -1.97 -11.45
CA LEU A 352 -16.59 -3.39 -11.62
C LEU A 352 -15.15 -3.71 -11.17
N PRO A 353 -14.90 -4.92 -10.63
CA PRO A 353 -13.57 -5.34 -10.23
C PRO A 353 -12.56 -5.33 -11.39
N PHE A 354 -11.34 -4.83 -11.15
CA PHE A 354 -10.30 -4.72 -12.20
C PHE A 354 -9.95 -6.07 -12.84
N GLY A 355 -10.02 -7.16 -12.06
CA GLY A 355 -9.82 -8.51 -12.58
C GLY A 355 -10.82 -8.91 -13.66
N PHE A 356 -12.05 -8.38 -13.61
CA PHE A 356 -13.06 -8.59 -14.63
C PHE A 356 -12.64 -7.96 -15.96
N HIS A 357 -12.24 -6.69 -15.95
CA HIS A 357 -11.80 -5.99 -17.16
C HIS A 357 -10.58 -6.65 -17.81
N TYR A 358 -9.61 -7.04 -16.99
CA TYR A 358 -8.43 -7.75 -17.46
C TYR A 358 -8.79 -9.10 -18.11
N ALA A 359 -9.63 -9.91 -17.45
CA ALA A 359 -10.08 -11.20 -17.96
C ALA A 359 -10.88 -11.04 -19.25
N PHE A 360 -11.77 -10.05 -19.32
CA PHE A 360 -12.61 -9.76 -20.47
C PHE A 360 -11.79 -9.44 -21.73
N VAL A 361 -10.78 -8.58 -21.59
CA VAL A 361 -9.90 -8.23 -22.70
C VAL A 361 -9.00 -9.41 -23.11
N ARG A 362 -8.46 -10.17 -22.14
CA ARG A 362 -7.60 -11.31 -22.40
C ARG A 362 -8.32 -12.46 -23.13
N THR A 363 -9.60 -12.66 -22.88
CA THR A 363 -10.44 -13.66 -23.57
C THR A 363 -10.93 -13.18 -24.93
N LYS A 364 -10.42 -12.05 -25.45
CA LYS A 364 -10.86 -11.43 -26.72
C LYS A 364 -12.37 -11.21 -26.75
N PHE A 365 -12.94 -10.79 -25.63
CA PHE A 365 -14.37 -10.51 -25.46
C PHE A 365 -15.31 -11.73 -25.65
N LEU A 366 -14.75 -12.96 -25.69
CA LEU A 366 -15.50 -14.18 -25.99
C LEU A 366 -16.15 -14.85 -24.76
N SER A 367 -15.70 -14.52 -23.56
CA SER A 367 -16.30 -15.09 -22.33
C SER A 367 -16.49 -14.02 -21.26
N LEU A 368 -17.73 -13.74 -20.92
CA LEU A 368 -18.12 -13.02 -19.71
C LEU A 368 -18.04 -13.99 -18.53
N ASN A 369 -16.85 -14.20 -18.00
CA ASN A 369 -16.70 -14.91 -16.75
C ASN A 369 -17.14 -13.99 -15.60
N LEU A 370 -18.46 -14.01 -15.33
CA LEU A 370 -19.05 -13.34 -14.17
C LEU A 370 -18.49 -14.02 -12.91
N THR A 371 -17.55 -13.37 -12.26
CA THR A 371 -17.11 -13.82 -10.94
C THR A 371 -18.24 -13.66 -9.93
N LYS A 372 -18.22 -14.43 -8.84
CA LYS A 372 -19.24 -14.30 -7.77
C LYS A 372 -19.36 -12.86 -7.27
N GLU A 373 -18.26 -12.12 -7.25
CA GLU A 373 -18.21 -10.70 -6.85
C GLU A 373 -19.03 -9.81 -7.79
N VAL A 374 -18.89 -10.01 -9.11
CA VAL A 374 -19.66 -9.25 -10.12
C VAL A 374 -21.15 -9.56 -10.02
N VAL A 375 -21.51 -10.83 -9.82
CA VAL A 375 -22.91 -11.25 -9.66
C VAL A 375 -23.52 -10.62 -8.42
N VAL A 376 -22.81 -10.64 -7.29
CA VAL A 376 -23.27 -10.01 -6.04
C VAL A 376 -23.41 -8.50 -6.21
N TYR A 377 -22.43 -7.84 -6.83
CA TYR A 377 -22.49 -6.39 -7.08
C TYR A 377 -23.72 -6.01 -7.93
N LEU A 378 -23.90 -6.66 -9.07
CA LEU A 378 -25.05 -6.39 -9.95
C LEU A 378 -26.38 -6.72 -9.27
N GLY A 379 -26.43 -7.79 -8.47
CA GLY A 379 -27.60 -8.17 -7.69
C GLY A 379 -27.96 -7.11 -6.64
N LEU A 380 -26.98 -6.61 -5.88
CA LEU A 380 -27.19 -5.53 -4.92
C LEU A 380 -27.62 -4.24 -5.62
N LEU A 381 -26.99 -3.87 -6.73
CA LEU A 381 -27.38 -2.70 -7.53
C LEU A 381 -28.85 -2.80 -7.95
N ALA A 382 -29.28 -3.94 -8.50
CA ALA A 382 -30.67 -4.15 -8.90
C ALA A 382 -31.65 -4.04 -7.72
N ILE A 383 -31.31 -4.64 -6.56
CA ILE A 383 -32.13 -4.56 -5.34
C ILE A 383 -32.27 -3.09 -4.90
N PHE A 384 -31.17 -2.34 -4.82
CA PHE A 384 -31.23 -0.94 -4.41
C PHE A 384 -31.97 -0.06 -5.41
N CYS A 385 -31.83 -0.29 -6.72
CA CYS A 385 -32.63 0.40 -7.73
C CYS A 385 -34.12 0.13 -7.52
N ILE A 386 -34.53 -1.12 -7.30
CA ILE A 386 -35.90 -1.48 -7.02
C ILE A 386 -36.45 -0.78 -5.78
N ILE A 387 -35.67 -0.84 -4.65
CA ILE A 387 -36.07 -0.16 -3.40
C ILE A 387 -36.23 1.34 -3.64
N PHE A 388 -35.30 1.97 -4.37
CA PHE A 388 -35.34 3.39 -4.65
C PHE A 388 -36.59 3.77 -5.45
N ILE A 389 -36.89 3.02 -6.51
CA ILE A 389 -38.08 3.23 -7.34
C ILE A 389 -39.35 3.16 -6.50
N PHE A 390 -39.48 2.17 -5.62
CA PHE A 390 -40.65 2.02 -4.75
C PHE A 390 -40.70 3.06 -3.63
N SER A 391 -39.58 3.60 -3.17
CA SER A 391 -39.58 4.58 -2.10
C SER A 391 -39.87 6.01 -2.54
N MET A 392 -39.66 6.33 -3.82
CA MET A 392 -39.80 7.71 -4.34
C MET A 392 -41.22 8.01 -4.87
N ASP A 393 -42.14 7.06 -4.83
CA ASP A 393 -43.52 7.22 -5.37
C ASP A 393 -43.54 7.79 -6.82
N VAL A 394 -42.49 7.46 -7.58
CA VAL A 394 -42.24 7.99 -8.92
C VAL A 394 -43.25 7.32 -9.86
N ASN A 395 -44.15 8.11 -10.41
CA ASN A 395 -44.98 7.70 -11.55
C ASN A 395 -44.06 7.35 -12.72
N TRP A 396 -44.01 6.08 -13.07
CA TRP A 396 -43.13 5.51 -14.10
C TRP A 396 -43.25 6.17 -15.49
N LEU A 397 -44.35 6.93 -15.73
CA LEU A 397 -44.67 7.51 -17.00
C LEU A 397 -44.25 8.97 -17.15
N ASP A 398 -43.92 9.65 -16.07
CA ASP A 398 -43.55 11.08 -16.07
C ASP A 398 -42.03 11.32 -16.03
N GLY A 399 -41.22 10.27 -15.97
CA GLY A 399 -39.74 10.32 -15.87
C GLY A 399 -39.02 9.67 -17.06
N LEU A 400 -39.73 9.26 -18.12
CA LEU A 400 -39.20 8.85 -19.40
C LEU A 400 -39.50 9.94 -20.41
#